data_b82427da7ea5c665a119357b574b6b76
#
_entry.id   b82427da7ea5c665a119357b574b6b76
#
_cell.length_a   1.000
_cell.length_b   1.000
_cell.length_c   1.000
_cell.angle_alpha   90.00
_cell.angle_beta   90.00
_cell.angle_gamma   90.00
#
_symmetry.space_group_name_H-M   'P 1'
#
loop_
_entity.id
_entity.type
_entity.pdbx_description
1 polymer ?
#
loop_
_entity_poly.entity_id
_entity_poly.type
_entity_poly.pdbx_seq_one_letter_code
_entity_poly.pdbx_strand_id
1 'polypeptide(L)'
;MLRRLPFYPLLFALFPVLSLAAHNIQEISVDLVYRPLLISFLVGLVVFILMQVLLRDWPRAGLITLIFLLFFFTYGQVYDKLKSLSPFTLSLFRHRTLLPAYGILAAGLMWLVWKKLKQPAAWTFGLNIFSIYLLIYPLFVISSNIVQQWSADAALKTSTLRPVSGAEKPDVYYIILDAYGRQDVLRDTLHYDNSPFLDALRERGFYIADCSQSNYGYTEYSIPSSLNYDYLETLGAAAHKDRIALLKHGAVRSFFEADGYQVVAFPTGWNITEWTDADLYIDYEHPITALTEFETLFVKTTVLRVPIDLRSVNQNTASRKDLRRLRVLSLLANIKKLPKVDGSLFVFAHLVIPHPPYSFGPDGAPGQFQRYDATDQEIAEAYIDQVKFIN
;
A
#
# COMPACT_ATOMS: atom_id res chain seq x y z
N MET A 1 -37.58 11.46 -8.58
CA MET A 1 -36.21 11.95 -8.72
C MET A 1 -35.36 11.00 -9.60
N LEU A 2 -35.25 9.71 -9.30
CA LEU A 2 -34.45 8.67 -10.02
C LEU A 2 -34.69 8.60 -11.55
N ARG A 3 -35.86 8.97 -12.03
CA ARG A 3 -36.22 8.91 -13.46
C ARG A 3 -35.79 10.14 -14.27
N ARG A 4 -35.47 11.27 -13.63
CA ARG A 4 -35.27 12.57 -14.32
C ARG A 4 -33.84 13.09 -14.26
N LEU A 5 -33.12 12.85 -13.16
CA LEU A 5 -31.76 13.36 -12.95
C LEU A 5 -30.74 12.23 -13.13
N PRO A 6 -29.79 12.36 -14.05
CA PRO A 6 -28.72 11.38 -14.25
C PRO A 6 -27.61 11.59 -13.20
N PHE A 7 -27.67 10.89 -12.06
CA PHE A 7 -26.62 10.88 -11.07
C PHE A 7 -25.62 9.72 -11.23
N TYR A 8 -25.94 8.76 -12.11
CA TYR A 8 -25.09 7.62 -12.40
C TYR A 8 -23.64 7.97 -12.79
N PRO A 9 -23.32 9.10 -13.47
CA PRO A 9 -21.93 9.41 -13.77
C PRO A 9 -21.10 9.66 -12.51
N LEU A 10 -21.71 10.29 -11.49
CA LEU A 10 -21.05 10.58 -10.22
C LEU A 10 -20.80 9.30 -9.42
N LEU A 11 -21.79 8.39 -9.38
CA LEU A 11 -21.62 7.09 -8.74
C LEU A 11 -20.59 6.23 -9.49
N PHE A 12 -20.61 6.29 -10.82
CA PHE A 12 -19.63 5.58 -11.65
C PHE A 12 -18.20 6.12 -11.43
N ALA A 13 -18.04 7.42 -11.16
CA ALA A 13 -16.73 8.00 -10.85
C ALA A 13 -16.12 7.42 -9.55
N LEU A 14 -16.96 7.02 -8.58
CA LEU A 14 -16.52 6.41 -7.33
C LEU A 14 -16.15 4.92 -7.49
N PHE A 15 -16.81 4.23 -8.41
CA PHE A 15 -16.71 2.77 -8.56
C PHE A 15 -15.28 2.27 -8.79
N PRO A 16 -14.44 2.83 -9.69
CA PRO A 16 -13.09 2.32 -9.93
C PRO A 16 -12.19 2.40 -8.70
N VAL A 17 -12.31 3.46 -7.88
CA VAL A 17 -11.55 3.62 -6.64
C VAL A 17 -12.00 2.60 -5.60
N LEU A 18 -13.32 2.49 -5.38
CA LEU A 18 -13.89 1.55 -4.41
C LEU A 18 -13.65 0.10 -4.81
N SER A 19 -13.75 -0.22 -6.10
CA SER A 19 -13.46 -1.57 -6.63
C SER A 19 -11.98 -1.94 -6.44
N LEU A 20 -11.07 -1.00 -6.70
CA LEU A 20 -9.64 -1.21 -6.47
C LEU A 20 -9.33 -1.36 -4.97
N ALA A 21 -9.95 -0.53 -4.13
CA ALA A 21 -9.82 -0.63 -2.67
C ALA A 21 -10.33 -1.96 -2.15
N ALA A 22 -11.52 -2.39 -2.57
CA ALA A 22 -12.09 -3.69 -2.16
C ALA A 22 -11.20 -4.88 -2.56
N HIS A 23 -10.56 -4.82 -3.73
CA HIS A 23 -9.65 -5.87 -4.19
C HIS A 23 -8.35 -5.93 -3.38
N ASN A 24 -7.90 -4.80 -2.83
CA ASN A 24 -6.65 -4.68 -2.09
C ASN A 24 -6.86 -4.39 -0.60
N ILE A 25 -8.05 -4.61 -0.05
CA ILE A 25 -8.44 -4.15 1.30
C ILE A 25 -7.58 -4.77 2.42
N GLN A 26 -6.95 -5.89 2.17
CA GLN A 26 -6.04 -6.53 3.12
C GLN A 26 -4.66 -5.87 3.15
N GLU A 27 -4.27 -5.21 2.05
CA GLU A 27 -2.94 -4.63 1.88
C GLU A 27 -2.90 -3.12 2.10
N ILE A 28 -4.07 -2.46 2.13
CA ILE A 28 -4.17 -1.00 2.23
C ILE A 28 -4.97 -0.58 3.46
N SER A 29 -4.60 0.56 4.02
CA SER A 29 -5.42 1.24 5.02
C SER A 29 -6.55 2.05 4.36
N VAL A 30 -7.73 2.09 4.99
CA VAL A 30 -8.94 2.75 4.44
C VAL A 30 -8.74 4.26 4.27
N ASP A 31 -7.90 4.89 5.10
CA ASP A 31 -7.57 6.31 5.01
C ASP A 31 -6.91 6.69 3.68
N LEU A 32 -6.15 5.78 3.06
CA LEU A 32 -5.53 6.01 1.75
C LEU A 32 -6.54 6.12 0.61
N VAL A 33 -7.80 5.69 0.82
CA VAL A 33 -8.84 5.67 -0.19
C VAL A 33 -9.54 7.03 -0.32
N TYR A 34 -9.58 7.87 0.74
CA TYR A 34 -10.39 9.09 0.75
C TYR A 34 -9.95 10.12 -0.30
N ARG A 35 -8.65 10.38 -0.42
CA ARG A 35 -8.14 11.38 -1.38
C ARG A 35 -8.42 11.00 -2.83
N PRO A 36 -8.10 9.78 -3.33
CA PRO A 36 -8.45 9.39 -4.68
C PRO A 36 -9.96 9.30 -4.92
N LEU A 37 -10.75 8.94 -3.90
CA LEU A 37 -12.20 8.93 -3.99
C LEU A 37 -12.77 10.34 -4.21
N LEU A 38 -12.30 11.32 -3.42
CA LEU A 38 -12.70 12.73 -3.56
C LEU A 38 -12.28 13.29 -4.93
N ILE A 39 -11.03 13.05 -5.34
CA ILE A 39 -10.53 13.53 -6.64
C ILE A 39 -11.34 12.91 -7.79
N SER A 40 -11.61 11.62 -7.75
CA SER A 40 -12.38 10.91 -8.77
C SER A 40 -13.81 11.45 -8.87
N PHE A 41 -14.45 11.68 -7.72
CA PHE A 41 -15.78 12.32 -7.66
C PHE A 41 -15.77 13.73 -8.26
N LEU A 42 -14.79 14.56 -7.87
CA LEU A 42 -14.66 15.93 -8.38
C LEU A 42 -14.41 15.96 -9.89
N VAL A 43 -13.57 15.07 -10.41
CA VAL A 43 -13.37 14.93 -11.87
C VAL A 43 -14.69 14.60 -12.56
N GLY A 44 -15.43 13.61 -12.04
CA GLY A 44 -16.74 13.24 -12.57
C GLY A 44 -17.73 14.40 -12.54
N LEU A 45 -17.78 15.15 -11.44
CA LEU A 45 -18.65 16.30 -11.24
C LEU A 45 -18.31 17.44 -12.21
N VAL A 46 -17.04 17.80 -12.33
CA VAL A 46 -16.57 18.88 -13.23
C VAL A 46 -16.90 18.54 -14.68
N VAL A 47 -16.58 17.31 -15.12
CA VAL A 47 -16.90 16.86 -16.48
C VAL A 47 -18.41 16.88 -16.71
N PHE A 48 -19.21 16.42 -15.75
CA PHE A 48 -20.66 16.40 -15.86
C PHE A 48 -21.26 17.81 -15.96
N ILE A 49 -20.82 18.73 -15.12
CA ILE A 49 -21.26 20.14 -15.17
C ILE A 49 -20.84 20.78 -16.50
N LEU A 50 -19.59 20.56 -16.94
CA LEU A 50 -19.11 21.06 -18.21
C LEU A 50 -19.97 20.58 -19.39
N MET A 51 -20.26 19.28 -19.44
CA MET A 51 -21.12 18.72 -20.47
C MET A 51 -22.56 19.25 -20.39
N GLN A 52 -23.08 19.47 -19.18
CA GLN A 52 -24.39 20.10 -18.99
C GLN A 52 -24.43 21.54 -19.50
N VAL A 53 -23.41 22.34 -19.22
CA VAL A 53 -23.32 23.75 -19.71
C VAL A 53 -23.25 23.77 -21.25
N LEU A 54 -22.47 22.86 -21.85
CA LEU A 54 -22.29 22.80 -23.30
C LEU A 54 -23.53 22.29 -24.04
N LEU A 55 -24.20 21.26 -23.51
CA LEU A 55 -25.29 20.59 -24.19
C LEU A 55 -26.67 21.06 -23.77
N ARG A 56 -26.79 21.66 -22.56
CA ARG A 56 -28.06 22.08 -21.94
C ARG A 56 -29.12 20.99 -21.90
N ASP A 57 -28.67 19.72 -21.79
CA ASP A 57 -29.47 18.49 -21.79
C ASP A 57 -28.90 17.52 -20.78
N TRP A 58 -29.51 17.40 -19.58
CA TRP A 58 -29.02 16.57 -18.49
C TRP A 58 -28.83 15.10 -18.86
N PRO A 59 -29.79 14.42 -19.52
CA PRO A 59 -29.60 13.04 -19.95
C PRO A 59 -28.44 12.83 -20.92
N ARG A 60 -28.25 13.73 -21.90
CA ARG A 60 -27.12 13.65 -22.83
C ARG A 60 -25.80 13.94 -22.14
N ALA A 61 -25.75 14.95 -21.29
CA ALA A 61 -24.58 15.28 -20.49
C ALA A 61 -24.16 14.09 -19.63
N GLY A 62 -25.11 13.43 -18.98
CA GLY A 62 -24.85 12.23 -18.19
C GLY A 62 -24.25 11.09 -19.01
N LEU A 63 -24.81 10.76 -20.17
CA LEU A 63 -24.29 9.69 -21.01
C LEU A 63 -22.89 9.97 -21.56
N ILE A 64 -22.64 11.21 -21.99
CA ILE A 64 -21.33 11.63 -22.51
C ILE A 64 -20.29 11.59 -21.38
N THR A 65 -20.66 12.07 -20.19
CA THR A 65 -19.78 11.98 -19.00
C THR A 65 -19.49 10.52 -18.65
N LEU A 66 -20.49 9.63 -18.67
CA LEU A 66 -20.27 8.21 -18.41
C LEU A 66 -19.29 7.60 -19.41
N ILE A 67 -19.44 7.89 -20.72
CA ILE A 67 -18.51 7.40 -21.74
C ILE A 67 -17.10 7.93 -21.47
N PHE A 68 -16.97 9.24 -21.18
CA PHE A 68 -15.66 9.82 -20.85
C PHE A 68 -15.01 9.08 -19.65
N LEU A 69 -15.75 8.94 -18.55
CA LEU A 69 -15.24 8.27 -17.35
C LEU A 69 -14.88 6.81 -17.59
N LEU A 70 -15.72 6.09 -18.35
CA LEU A 70 -15.45 4.71 -18.72
C LEU A 70 -14.10 4.59 -19.44
N PHE A 71 -13.88 5.38 -20.48
CA PHE A 71 -12.64 5.37 -21.22
C PHE A 71 -11.45 5.90 -20.40
N PHE A 72 -11.68 6.90 -19.58
CA PHE A 72 -10.64 7.45 -18.71
C PHE A 72 -10.13 6.42 -17.69
N PHE A 73 -11.03 5.73 -16.97
CA PHE A 73 -10.65 4.81 -15.89
C PHE A 73 -10.24 3.42 -16.35
N THR A 74 -10.62 2.98 -17.55
CA THR A 74 -10.32 1.60 -18.01
C THR A 74 -9.11 1.51 -18.93
N TYR A 75 -8.55 2.63 -19.37
CA TYR A 75 -7.43 2.66 -20.30
C TYR A 75 -6.23 1.80 -19.85
N GLY A 76 -5.80 1.95 -18.61
CA GLY A 76 -4.65 1.22 -18.07
C GLY A 76 -4.89 -0.28 -17.99
N GLN A 77 -6.09 -0.70 -17.59
CA GLN A 77 -6.48 -2.12 -17.54
C GLN A 77 -6.50 -2.74 -18.93
N VAL A 78 -7.04 -2.02 -19.92
CA VAL A 78 -7.03 -2.47 -21.34
C VAL A 78 -5.60 -2.58 -21.85
N TYR A 79 -4.76 -1.59 -21.54
CA TYR A 79 -3.35 -1.61 -21.91
C TYR A 79 -2.61 -2.83 -21.33
N ASP A 80 -2.78 -3.12 -20.02
CA ASP A 80 -2.15 -4.27 -19.37
C ASP A 80 -2.64 -5.59 -19.95
N LYS A 81 -3.94 -5.70 -20.20
CA LYS A 81 -4.52 -6.89 -20.81
C LYS A 81 -4.00 -7.16 -22.21
N LEU A 82 -3.92 -6.13 -23.05
CA LEU A 82 -3.36 -6.24 -24.39
C LEU A 82 -1.86 -6.58 -24.35
N LYS A 83 -1.11 -6.00 -23.41
CA LYS A 83 0.29 -6.32 -23.19
C LYS A 83 0.52 -7.78 -22.80
N SER A 84 -0.38 -8.38 -22.02
CA SER A 84 -0.27 -9.79 -21.57
C SER A 84 -0.57 -10.81 -22.64
N LEU A 85 -1.24 -10.44 -23.76
CA LEU A 85 -1.72 -11.38 -24.76
C LEU A 85 -0.62 -11.91 -25.70
N SER A 86 0.40 -11.13 -26.04
CA SER A 86 1.54 -11.59 -26.85
C SER A 86 2.67 -10.55 -26.93
N PRO A 87 3.95 -10.96 -27.02
CA PRO A 87 5.06 -10.07 -27.35
C PRO A 87 4.89 -9.31 -28.67
N PHE A 88 4.22 -9.91 -29.67
CA PHE A 88 3.92 -9.29 -30.96
C PHE A 88 2.94 -8.12 -30.83
N THR A 89 1.94 -8.22 -29.94
CA THR A 89 0.97 -7.14 -29.68
C THR A 89 1.62 -5.94 -28.98
N LEU A 90 2.77 -6.12 -28.31
CA LEU A 90 3.53 -5.04 -27.64
C LEU A 90 3.99 -3.94 -28.62
N SER A 91 4.32 -4.28 -29.86
CA SER A 91 4.73 -3.31 -30.88
C SER A 91 3.55 -2.51 -31.44
N LEU A 92 2.38 -3.14 -31.55
CA LEU A 92 1.16 -2.56 -32.11
C LEU A 92 0.35 -1.75 -31.11
N PHE A 93 0.36 -2.16 -29.81
CA PHE A 93 -0.47 -1.55 -28.75
C PHE A 93 0.34 -0.72 -27.75
N ARG A 94 1.41 -0.04 -28.18
CA ARG A 94 2.06 0.99 -27.37
C ARG A 94 1.13 2.19 -27.16
N HIS A 95 1.38 3.00 -26.15
CA HIS A 95 0.58 4.19 -25.87
C HIS A 95 0.35 5.09 -27.10
N ARG A 96 1.35 5.21 -27.97
CA ARG A 96 1.28 6.03 -29.20
C ARG A 96 0.22 5.55 -30.21
N THR A 97 -0.16 4.27 -30.16
CA THR A 97 -1.18 3.68 -31.06
C THR A 97 -2.48 3.45 -30.35
N LEU A 98 -2.43 2.90 -29.12
CA LEU A 98 -3.61 2.60 -28.35
C LEU A 98 -4.36 3.86 -27.91
N LEU A 99 -3.66 4.90 -27.44
CA LEU A 99 -4.29 6.12 -26.95
C LEU A 99 -5.11 6.85 -28.03
N PRO A 100 -4.60 7.08 -29.25
CA PRO A 100 -5.40 7.65 -30.31
C PRO A 100 -6.60 6.78 -30.72
N ALA A 101 -6.41 5.46 -30.86
CA ALA A 101 -7.48 4.55 -31.22
C ALA A 101 -8.60 4.55 -30.16
N TYR A 102 -8.20 4.54 -28.89
CA TYR A 102 -9.10 4.60 -27.74
C TYR A 102 -9.86 5.95 -27.66
N GLY A 103 -9.14 7.04 -27.95
CA GLY A 103 -9.73 8.38 -28.04
C GLY A 103 -10.72 8.55 -29.19
N ILE A 104 -10.39 8.01 -30.39
CA ILE A 104 -11.30 8.02 -31.56
C ILE A 104 -12.57 7.23 -31.25
N LEU A 105 -12.46 6.06 -30.62
CA LEU A 105 -13.62 5.26 -30.24
C LEU A 105 -14.50 6.00 -29.23
N ALA A 106 -13.90 6.59 -28.22
CA ALA A 106 -14.61 7.39 -27.21
C ALA A 106 -15.33 8.58 -27.85
N ALA A 107 -14.62 9.34 -28.67
CA ALA A 107 -15.19 10.49 -29.38
C ALA A 107 -16.32 10.09 -30.33
N GLY A 108 -16.18 8.99 -31.04
CA GLY A 108 -17.22 8.42 -31.89
C GLY A 108 -18.50 8.07 -31.14
N LEU A 109 -18.35 7.41 -29.98
CA LEU A 109 -19.50 7.08 -29.12
C LEU A 109 -20.16 8.33 -28.53
N MET A 110 -19.37 9.30 -28.07
CA MET A 110 -19.91 10.58 -27.58
C MET A 110 -20.65 11.34 -28.70
N TRP A 111 -20.12 11.34 -29.92
CA TRP A 111 -20.76 11.95 -31.07
C TRP A 111 -22.08 11.24 -31.42
N LEU A 112 -22.13 9.92 -31.36
CA LEU A 112 -23.36 9.14 -31.58
C LEU A 112 -24.45 9.52 -30.54
N VAL A 113 -24.08 9.61 -29.26
CA VAL A 113 -24.99 10.06 -28.19
C VAL A 113 -25.49 11.48 -28.47
N TRP A 114 -24.57 12.39 -28.84
CA TRP A 114 -24.93 13.78 -29.11
C TRP A 114 -25.86 13.95 -30.31
N LYS A 115 -25.55 13.34 -31.44
CA LYS A 115 -26.22 13.59 -32.72
C LYS A 115 -27.30 12.57 -33.10
N LYS A 116 -27.15 11.32 -32.68
CA LYS A 116 -28.01 10.23 -33.18
C LYS A 116 -28.97 9.65 -32.15
N LEU A 117 -28.67 9.79 -30.84
CA LEU A 117 -29.55 9.21 -29.81
C LEU A 117 -30.80 10.06 -29.62
N LYS A 118 -31.97 9.49 -30.00
CA LYS A 118 -33.25 10.19 -29.99
C LYS A 118 -33.86 10.34 -28.59
N GLN A 119 -33.66 9.35 -27.71
CA GLN A 119 -34.29 9.27 -26.39
C GLN A 119 -33.25 9.02 -25.28
N PRO A 120 -32.32 9.98 -25.00
CA PRO A 120 -31.28 9.78 -24.00
C PRO A 120 -31.85 9.60 -22.58
N ALA A 121 -33.00 10.20 -22.27
CA ALA A 121 -33.65 10.09 -20.97
C ALA A 121 -34.16 8.67 -20.66
N ALA A 122 -34.40 7.83 -21.66
CA ALA A 122 -34.83 6.44 -21.46
C ALA A 122 -33.76 5.61 -20.71
N TRP A 123 -32.48 5.94 -20.88
CA TRP A 123 -31.38 5.25 -20.24
C TRP A 123 -31.14 5.66 -18.79
N THR A 124 -31.62 6.86 -18.39
CA THR A 124 -31.30 7.46 -17.08
C THR A 124 -31.70 6.56 -15.91
N PHE A 125 -32.90 6.02 -15.93
CA PHE A 125 -33.40 5.19 -14.84
C PHE A 125 -32.60 3.89 -14.67
N GLY A 126 -32.37 3.18 -15.77
CA GLY A 126 -31.60 1.92 -15.75
C GLY A 126 -30.16 2.13 -15.32
N LEU A 127 -29.50 3.20 -15.83
CA LEU A 127 -28.12 3.51 -15.47
C LEU A 127 -27.98 4.00 -14.02
N ASN A 128 -28.96 4.72 -13.49
CA ASN A 128 -28.97 5.10 -12.08
C ASN A 128 -29.05 3.85 -11.18
N ILE A 129 -29.92 2.90 -11.49
CA ILE A 129 -30.01 1.62 -10.74
C ILE A 129 -28.72 0.82 -10.90
N PHE A 130 -28.23 0.69 -12.11
CA PHE A 130 -27.03 -0.07 -12.41
C PHE A 130 -25.80 0.50 -11.67
N SER A 131 -25.65 1.83 -11.62
CA SER A 131 -24.53 2.46 -10.89
C SER A 131 -24.61 2.26 -9.39
N ILE A 132 -25.82 2.24 -8.81
CA ILE A 132 -26.01 1.87 -7.39
C ILE A 132 -25.59 0.40 -7.18
N TYR A 133 -26.05 -0.49 -8.06
CA TYR A 133 -25.72 -1.92 -7.99
C TYR A 133 -24.21 -2.17 -8.06
N LEU A 134 -23.48 -1.45 -8.92
CA LEU A 134 -22.03 -1.55 -9.02
C LEU A 134 -21.31 -1.23 -7.71
N LEU A 135 -21.85 -0.36 -6.88
CA LEU A 135 -21.23 0.04 -5.60
C LEU A 135 -21.52 -0.96 -4.47
N ILE A 136 -22.53 -1.81 -4.58
CA ILE A 136 -22.93 -2.73 -3.50
C ILE A 136 -21.77 -3.66 -3.15
N TYR A 137 -21.19 -4.34 -4.13
CA TYR A 137 -20.12 -5.30 -3.89
C TYR A 137 -18.87 -4.69 -3.23
N PRO A 138 -18.24 -3.63 -3.77
CA PRO A 138 -17.06 -3.05 -3.14
C PRO A 138 -17.35 -2.47 -1.76
N LEU A 139 -18.50 -1.83 -1.55
CA LEU A 139 -18.90 -1.34 -0.23
C LEU A 139 -19.13 -2.47 0.77
N PHE A 140 -19.75 -3.57 0.34
CA PHE A 140 -19.93 -4.75 1.17
C PHE A 140 -18.58 -5.35 1.61
N VAL A 141 -17.64 -5.53 0.66
CA VAL A 141 -16.31 -6.09 0.96
C VAL A 141 -15.55 -5.19 1.94
N ILE A 142 -15.52 -3.88 1.69
CA ILE A 142 -14.83 -2.92 2.57
C ILE A 142 -15.47 -2.91 3.97
N SER A 143 -16.80 -2.79 4.04
CA SER A 143 -17.52 -2.76 5.32
C SER A 143 -17.37 -4.07 6.10
N SER A 144 -17.46 -5.22 5.43
CA SER A 144 -17.30 -6.52 6.07
C SER A 144 -15.87 -6.72 6.61
N ASN A 145 -14.86 -6.23 5.89
CA ASN A 145 -13.47 -6.27 6.36
C ASN A 145 -13.29 -5.41 7.63
N ILE A 146 -13.80 -4.18 7.63
CA ILE A 146 -13.75 -3.28 8.79
C ILE A 146 -14.41 -3.92 10.03
N VAL A 147 -15.63 -4.46 9.87
CA VAL A 147 -16.36 -5.12 10.96
C VAL A 147 -15.62 -6.36 11.46
N GLN A 148 -15.02 -7.13 10.56
CA GLN A 148 -14.22 -8.30 10.93
C GLN A 148 -12.95 -7.92 11.71
N GLN A 149 -12.26 -6.85 11.33
CA GLN A 149 -11.10 -6.34 12.07
C GLN A 149 -11.52 -5.91 13.48
N TRP A 150 -12.55 -5.08 13.63
CA TRP A 150 -13.05 -4.66 14.94
C TRP A 150 -13.45 -5.85 15.83
N SER A 151 -14.08 -6.87 15.25
CA SER A 151 -14.47 -8.05 16.03
C SER A 151 -13.28 -8.92 16.44
N ALA A 152 -12.22 -8.99 15.61
CA ALA A 152 -10.99 -9.68 15.95
C ALA A 152 -10.24 -8.95 17.08
N ASP A 153 -10.10 -7.62 16.97
CA ASP A 153 -9.48 -6.80 18.02
C ASP A 153 -10.22 -6.93 19.36
N ALA A 154 -11.56 -6.92 19.34
CA ALA A 154 -12.38 -7.08 20.55
C ALA A 154 -12.29 -8.49 21.15
N ALA A 155 -11.94 -9.50 20.38
CA ALA A 155 -11.82 -10.89 20.84
C ALA A 155 -10.42 -11.22 21.40
N LEU A 156 -9.43 -10.33 21.25
CA LEU A 156 -8.10 -10.53 21.77
C LEU A 156 -8.11 -10.67 23.28
N LYS A 157 -7.49 -11.74 23.76
CA LYS A 157 -7.30 -11.94 25.20
C LYS A 157 -6.23 -10.96 25.68
N THR A 158 -6.57 -10.22 26.74
CA THR A 158 -5.59 -9.40 27.45
C THR A 158 -4.42 -10.28 27.88
N SER A 159 -3.19 -9.77 27.80
CA SER A 159 -2.00 -10.47 28.26
C SER A 159 -2.17 -11.00 29.69
N THR A 160 -1.80 -12.25 29.92
CA THR A 160 -1.75 -12.84 31.26
C THR A 160 -0.51 -12.40 32.05
N LEU A 161 0.46 -11.80 31.36
CA LEU A 161 1.66 -11.25 32.00
C LEU A 161 1.28 -10.05 32.88
N ARG A 162 1.93 -9.97 34.03
CA ARG A 162 1.75 -8.84 34.94
C ARG A 162 3.09 -8.17 35.22
N PRO A 163 3.13 -6.84 35.20
CA PRO A 163 4.32 -6.08 35.61
C PRO A 163 4.74 -6.42 37.02
N VAL A 164 6.05 -6.44 37.25
CA VAL A 164 6.62 -6.57 38.60
C VAL A 164 6.62 -5.20 39.26
N SER A 165 5.92 -5.05 40.36
CA SER A 165 5.84 -3.79 41.08
C SER A 165 7.21 -3.34 41.56
N GLY A 166 7.57 -2.07 41.29
CA GLY A 166 8.81 -1.46 41.70
C GLY A 166 10.06 -1.78 40.85
N ALA A 167 9.87 -2.48 39.71
CA ALA A 167 10.96 -2.68 38.74
C ALA A 167 11.28 -1.38 38.00
N GLU A 168 12.56 -1.21 37.66
CA GLU A 168 12.95 -0.17 36.71
C GLU A 168 12.29 -0.42 35.35
N LYS A 169 11.90 0.66 34.69
CA LYS A 169 11.23 0.62 33.37
C LYS A 169 12.12 1.23 32.29
N PRO A 170 13.13 0.47 31.80
CA PRO A 170 13.97 0.94 30.72
C PRO A 170 13.15 1.03 29.41
N ASP A 171 13.59 1.87 28.48
CA ASP A 171 13.05 1.85 27.12
C ASP A 171 13.29 0.50 26.46
N VAL A 172 12.28 0.00 25.77
CA VAL A 172 12.32 -1.28 25.04
C VAL A 172 12.16 -1.03 23.55
N TYR A 173 13.17 -1.40 22.76
CA TYR A 173 13.19 -1.25 21.32
C TYR A 173 13.07 -2.63 20.67
N TYR A 174 11.96 -2.88 19.97
CA TYR A 174 11.77 -4.04 19.14
C TYR A 174 12.00 -3.66 17.67
N ILE A 175 13.25 -3.86 17.22
CA ILE A 175 13.70 -3.45 15.88
C ILE A 175 13.76 -4.68 14.99
N ILE A 176 13.05 -4.65 13.86
CA ILE A 176 13.03 -5.71 12.86
C ILE A 176 13.66 -5.18 11.58
N LEU A 177 14.71 -5.85 11.12
CA LEU A 177 15.28 -5.68 9.79
C LEU A 177 14.69 -6.79 8.91
N ASP A 178 13.72 -6.46 8.06
CA ASP A 178 12.96 -7.44 7.31
C ASP A 178 13.81 -8.13 6.23
N ALA A 179 13.78 -9.46 6.22
CA ALA A 179 14.60 -10.34 5.38
C ALA A 179 16.11 -10.26 5.65
N TYR A 180 16.53 -9.89 6.87
CA TYR A 180 17.95 -9.89 7.23
C TYR A 180 18.46 -11.32 7.48
N GLY A 181 19.42 -11.75 6.66
CA GLY A 181 19.98 -13.11 6.72
C GLY A 181 20.89 -13.32 7.92
N ARG A 182 20.84 -14.51 8.51
CA ARG A 182 21.78 -14.94 9.55
C ARG A 182 23.21 -15.02 8.97
N GLN A 183 24.23 -14.86 9.83
CA GLN A 183 25.64 -14.76 9.42
C GLN A 183 26.11 -15.93 8.54
N ASP A 184 25.72 -17.16 8.84
CA ASP A 184 26.10 -18.33 8.05
C ASP A 184 25.49 -18.29 6.63
N VAL A 185 24.24 -17.83 6.49
CA VAL A 185 23.60 -17.65 5.18
C VAL A 185 24.30 -16.53 4.38
N LEU A 186 24.61 -15.41 5.03
CA LEU A 186 25.34 -14.31 4.39
C LEU A 186 26.72 -14.77 3.91
N ARG A 187 27.46 -15.54 4.74
CA ARG A 187 28.80 -16.03 4.41
C ARG A 187 28.78 -17.15 3.37
N ASP A 188 27.97 -18.20 3.61
CA ASP A 188 28.08 -19.47 2.87
C ASP A 188 27.31 -19.43 1.54
N THR A 189 26.22 -18.63 1.48
CA THR A 189 25.37 -18.52 0.29
C THR A 189 25.65 -17.25 -0.52
N LEU A 190 25.87 -16.13 0.17
CA LEU A 190 26.03 -14.80 -0.47
C LEU A 190 27.48 -14.31 -0.45
N HIS A 191 28.40 -15.08 0.12
CA HIS A 191 29.85 -14.79 0.20
C HIS A 191 30.15 -13.41 0.83
N TYR A 192 29.31 -12.99 1.80
CA TYR A 192 29.48 -11.75 2.52
C TYR A 192 29.84 -11.99 3.99
N ASP A 193 30.99 -11.45 4.41
CA ASP A 193 31.42 -11.49 5.80
C ASP A 193 30.77 -10.36 6.61
N ASN A 194 29.86 -10.72 7.51
CA ASN A 194 29.15 -9.83 8.39
C ASN A 194 29.76 -9.71 9.80
N SER A 195 30.92 -10.36 10.03
CA SER A 195 31.57 -10.37 11.34
C SER A 195 31.86 -8.97 11.90
N PRO A 196 32.31 -7.97 11.10
CA PRO A 196 32.58 -6.63 11.63
C PRO A 196 31.37 -5.97 12.29
N PHE A 197 30.16 -6.15 11.72
CA PHE A 197 28.93 -5.62 12.32
C PHE A 197 28.54 -6.36 13.60
N LEU A 198 28.60 -7.69 13.57
CA LEU A 198 28.26 -8.51 14.74
C LEU A 198 29.24 -8.29 15.91
N ASP A 199 30.53 -8.15 15.61
CA ASP A 199 31.53 -7.85 16.64
C ASP A 199 31.33 -6.47 17.24
N ALA A 200 30.99 -5.46 16.42
CA ALA A 200 30.64 -4.14 16.90
C ALA A 200 29.36 -4.14 17.79
N LEU A 201 28.42 -5.04 17.56
CA LEU A 201 27.27 -5.24 18.45
C LEU A 201 27.69 -5.91 19.76
N ARG A 202 28.53 -6.96 19.71
CA ARG A 202 29.05 -7.64 20.91
C ARG A 202 29.85 -6.69 21.81
N GLU A 203 30.68 -5.84 21.23
CA GLU A 203 31.42 -4.79 21.95
C GLU A 203 30.50 -3.80 22.69
N ARG A 204 29.27 -3.61 22.19
CA ARG A 204 28.25 -2.77 22.82
C ARG A 204 27.35 -3.52 23.81
N GLY A 205 27.67 -4.79 24.10
CA GLY A 205 26.95 -5.60 25.06
C GLY A 205 25.72 -6.34 24.49
N PHE A 206 25.52 -6.36 23.18
CA PHE A 206 24.46 -7.16 22.60
C PHE A 206 24.79 -8.66 22.63
N TYR A 207 23.81 -9.45 22.98
CA TYR A 207 23.86 -10.90 22.79
C TYR A 207 23.52 -11.25 21.34
N ILE A 208 24.37 -12.01 20.69
CA ILE A 208 24.15 -12.49 19.32
C ILE A 208 23.74 -13.95 19.37
N ALA A 209 22.50 -14.22 18.95
CA ALA A 209 21.95 -15.58 18.86
C ALA A 209 22.37 -16.23 17.54
N ASP A 210 23.54 -16.83 17.48
CA ASP A 210 24.15 -17.38 16.26
C ASP A 210 23.31 -18.47 15.57
N CYS A 211 22.46 -19.18 16.34
CA CYS A 211 21.59 -20.25 15.83
C CYS A 211 20.12 -19.83 15.72
N SER A 212 19.84 -18.53 15.73
CA SER A 212 18.45 -18.03 15.63
C SER A 212 17.80 -18.45 14.33
N GLN A 213 16.52 -18.78 14.40
CA GLN A 213 15.68 -19.13 13.25
C GLN A 213 14.34 -18.42 13.38
N SER A 214 13.78 -18.00 12.25
CA SER A 214 12.41 -17.53 12.23
C SER A 214 11.44 -18.71 12.43
N ASN A 215 10.42 -18.53 13.26
CA ASN A 215 9.38 -19.53 13.48
C ASN A 215 8.46 -19.73 12.26
N TYR A 216 8.39 -18.73 11.35
CA TYR A 216 7.65 -18.78 10.08
C TYR A 216 8.41 -18.07 8.96
N GLY A 217 8.16 -18.48 7.71
CA GLY A 217 8.80 -17.92 6.52
C GLY A 217 8.23 -16.58 6.02
N TYR A 218 7.13 -16.10 6.60
CA TYR A 218 6.46 -14.86 6.20
C TYR A 218 6.25 -13.94 7.39
N THR A 219 6.42 -12.64 7.18
CA THR A 219 6.30 -11.59 8.19
C THR A 219 4.95 -11.60 8.90
N GLU A 220 3.84 -11.77 8.16
CA GLU A 220 2.48 -11.83 8.72
C GLU A 220 2.19 -13.03 9.62
N TYR A 221 3.09 -14.02 9.65
CA TYR A 221 3.02 -15.18 10.55
C TYR A 221 4.07 -15.06 11.66
N SER A 222 5.29 -14.62 11.33
CA SER A 222 6.41 -14.57 12.24
C SER A 222 6.26 -13.48 13.31
N ILE A 223 5.91 -12.25 12.93
CA ILE A 223 5.79 -11.15 13.89
C ILE A 223 4.66 -11.37 14.90
N PRO A 224 3.41 -11.71 14.50
CA PRO A 224 2.35 -11.95 15.50
C PRO A 224 2.66 -13.14 16.42
N SER A 225 3.33 -14.20 15.92
CA SER A 225 3.79 -15.30 16.77
C SER A 225 4.80 -14.80 17.81
N SER A 226 5.80 -14.03 17.41
CA SER A 226 6.82 -13.47 18.30
C SER A 226 6.22 -12.53 19.35
N LEU A 227 5.32 -11.64 18.94
CA LEU A 227 4.66 -10.66 19.84
C LEU A 227 3.61 -11.28 20.77
N ASN A 228 3.29 -12.56 20.58
CA ASN A 228 2.38 -13.32 21.44
C ASN A 228 3.04 -14.56 22.06
N TYR A 229 4.35 -14.73 21.87
CA TYR A 229 5.22 -15.80 22.41
C TYR A 229 4.64 -17.22 22.30
N ASP A 230 3.85 -17.45 21.24
CA ASP A 230 3.28 -18.76 20.92
C ASP A 230 3.12 -18.93 19.41
N TYR A 231 2.90 -20.17 18.98
CA TYR A 231 2.62 -20.46 17.57
C TYR A 231 1.18 -20.10 17.21
N LEU A 232 0.97 -19.71 15.97
CA LEU A 232 -0.34 -19.23 15.48
C LEU A 232 -1.42 -20.32 15.55
N GLU A 233 -1.03 -21.59 15.45
CA GLU A 233 -1.92 -22.75 15.60
C GLU A 233 -2.49 -22.84 17.01
N THR A 234 -1.66 -22.59 18.02
CA THR A 234 -2.09 -22.55 19.45
C THR A 234 -2.96 -21.32 19.73
N LEU A 235 -2.62 -20.19 19.10
CA LEU A 235 -3.35 -18.93 19.22
C LEU A 235 -4.68 -18.93 18.44
N GLY A 236 -4.95 -19.97 17.62
CA GLY A 236 -6.15 -20.04 16.80
C GLY A 236 -6.21 -19.02 15.66
N ALA A 237 -5.05 -18.47 15.26
CA ALA A 237 -4.94 -17.37 14.30
C ALA A 237 -4.80 -17.85 12.85
N ALA A 238 -5.70 -18.73 12.41
CA ALA A 238 -5.68 -19.25 11.04
C ALA A 238 -6.08 -18.18 10.01
N ALA A 239 -7.01 -17.29 10.33
CA ALA A 239 -7.46 -16.24 9.44
C ALA A 239 -6.51 -15.03 9.43
N HIS A 240 -6.38 -14.39 8.28
CA HIS A 240 -5.56 -13.18 8.12
C HIS A 240 -5.91 -12.07 9.13
N LYS A 241 -7.20 -11.80 9.33
CA LYS A 241 -7.69 -10.82 10.30
C LYS A 241 -7.21 -11.08 11.73
N ASP A 242 -7.16 -12.35 12.15
CA ASP A 242 -6.75 -12.73 13.50
C ASP A 242 -5.26 -12.50 13.68
N ARG A 243 -4.45 -12.77 12.64
CA ARG A 243 -3.00 -12.48 12.65
C ARG A 243 -2.72 -10.97 12.70
N ILE A 244 -3.48 -10.16 11.98
CA ILE A 244 -3.35 -8.69 12.05
C ILE A 244 -3.70 -8.19 13.45
N ALA A 245 -4.78 -8.66 14.05
CA ALA A 245 -5.17 -8.28 15.40
C ALA A 245 -4.08 -8.65 16.42
N LEU A 246 -3.57 -9.89 16.38
CA LEU A 246 -2.46 -10.34 17.22
C LEU A 246 -1.16 -9.54 16.99
N LEU A 247 -0.92 -9.06 15.78
CA LEU A 247 0.26 -8.24 15.49
C LEU A 247 0.10 -6.83 16.06
N LYS A 248 -1.08 -6.22 15.89
CA LYS A 248 -1.31 -4.81 16.28
C LYS A 248 -1.60 -4.65 17.77
N HIS A 249 -2.34 -5.59 18.36
CA HIS A 249 -2.85 -5.51 19.73
C HIS A 249 -2.53 -6.76 20.55
N GLY A 250 -1.43 -7.45 20.21
CA GLY A 250 -1.04 -8.70 20.86
C GLY A 250 -0.54 -8.54 22.30
N ALA A 251 -0.14 -9.68 22.87
CA ALA A 251 0.17 -9.81 24.29
C ALA A 251 1.34 -8.91 24.74
N VAL A 252 2.39 -8.76 23.92
CA VAL A 252 3.55 -7.92 24.26
C VAL A 252 3.15 -6.45 24.30
N ARG A 253 2.46 -5.95 23.30
CA ARG A 253 1.98 -4.55 23.28
C ARG A 253 1.04 -4.30 24.47
N SER A 254 0.04 -5.15 24.66
CA SER A 254 -0.91 -5.03 25.78
C SER A 254 -0.22 -5.04 27.15
N PHE A 255 0.86 -5.81 27.31
CA PHE A 255 1.66 -5.81 28.54
C PHE A 255 2.31 -4.45 28.78
N PHE A 256 3.00 -3.87 27.80
CA PHE A 256 3.66 -2.58 27.94
C PHE A 256 2.67 -1.44 28.17
N GLU A 257 1.55 -1.42 27.45
CA GLU A 257 0.46 -0.45 27.67
C GLU A 257 -0.09 -0.54 29.11
N ALA A 258 -0.36 -1.76 29.61
CA ALA A 258 -0.84 -1.97 30.97
C ALA A 258 0.19 -1.57 32.04
N ASP A 259 1.49 -1.63 31.72
CA ASP A 259 2.56 -1.18 32.60
C ASP A 259 2.86 0.33 32.46
N GLY A 260 2.13 1.06 31.63
CA GLY A 260 2.22 2.51 31.50
C GLY A 260 3.36 2.98 30.60
N TYR A 261 3.86 2.11 29.70
CA TYR A 261 4.76 2.53 28.64
C TYR A 261 4.00 3.30 27.56
N GLN A 262 4.64 4.27 26.95
CA GLN A 262 4.17 4.86 25.70
C GLN A 262 4.59 3.98 24.54
N VAL A 263 3.62 3.61 23.70
CA VAL A 263 3.87 2.83 22.47
C VAL A 263 4.30 3.78 21.37
N VAL A 264 5.47 3.54 20.79
CA VAL A 264 6.01 4.31 19.67
C VAL A 264 6.07 3.44 18.42
N ALA A 265 5.60 3.95 17.30
CA ALA A 265 5.67 3.25 16.02
C ALA A 265 6.03 4.20 14.87
N PHE A 266 6.44 3.60 13.75
CA PHE A 266 6.87 4.27 12.53
C PHE A 266 6.17 3.70 11.31
N PRO A 267 5.98 4.48 10.23
CA PRO A 267 5.41 3.99 8.99
C PRO A 267 6.32 2.97 8.32
N THR A 268 5.76 1.82 8.01
CA THR A 268 6.42 0.72 7.31
C THR A 268 6.09 0.71 5.82
N GLY A 269 4.92 1.26 5.46
CA GLY A 269 4.34 1.18 4.13
C GLY A 269 3.66 -0.15 3.84
N TRP A 270 3.45 -0.94 4.89
CA TRP A 270 2.75 -2.21 4.81
C TRP A 270 1.67 -2.30 5.90
N ASN A 271 0.40 -2.26 5.48
CA ASN A 271 -0.76 -2.10 6.38
C ASN A 271 -0.76 -3.06 7.58
N ILE A 272 -0.30 -4.29 7.40
CA ILE A 272 -0.30 -5.29 8.49
C ILE A 272 0.63 -4.91 9.64
N THR A 273 1.71 -4.18 9.38
CA THR A 273 2.67 -3.72 10.39
C THR A 273 2.55 -2.24 10.72
N GLU A 274 1.55 -1.54 10.18
CA GLU A 274 1.26 -0.13 10.51
C GLU A 274 0.50 -0.03 11.84
N TRP A 275 1.14 0.54 12.85
CA TRP A 275 0.54 0.80 14.16
C TRP A 275 0.15 2.28 14.29
N THR A 276 -0.76 2.73 13.43
CA THR A 276 -1.18 4.14 13.37
C THR A 276 -1.92 4.62 14.63
N ASP A 277 -2.32 3.68 15.48
CA ASP A 277 -2.96 3.89 16.78
C ASP A 277 -1.98 3.87 17.97
N ALA A 278 -0.66 3.85 17.71
CA ALA A 278 0.35 4.01 18.74
C ALA A 278 0.26 5.39 19.39
N ASP A 279 0.63 5.50 20.70
CA ASP A 279 0.62 6.78 21.43
C ASP A 279 1.46 7.84 20.73
N LEU A 280 2.56 7.41 20.10
CA LEU A 280 3.43 8.26 19.30
C LEU A 280 3.72 7.59 17.96
N TYR A 281 2.95 7.94 16.93
CA TYR A 281 3.21 7.52 15.55
C TYR A 281 4.04 8.59 14.83
N ILE A 282 5.31 8.28 14.55
CA ILE A 282 6.28 9.23 13.99
C ILE A 282 6.33 9.04 12.48
N ASP A 283 5.47 9.76 11.78
CA ASP A 283 5.39 9.74 10.33
C ASP A 283 6.56 10.52 9.68
N TYR A 284 6.82 10.24 8.40
CA TYR A 284 7.80 10.99 7.61
C TYR A 284 7.10 12.12 6.85
N GLU A 285 7.82 13.25 6.73
CA GLU A 285 7.33 14.34 5.91
C GLU A 285 7.35 13.93 4.44
N HIS A 286 6.19 13.76 3.85
CA HIS A 286 6.05 13.58 2.41
C HIS A 286 5.29 14.76 1.81
N PRO A 287 5.69 15.23 0.62
CA PRO A 287 4.95 16.28 -0.06
C PRO A 287 3.48 15.84 -0.28
N ILE A 288 2.53 16.72 0.01
CA ILE A 288 1.10 16.46 -0.23
C ILE A 288 0.84 16.09 -1.71
N THR A 289 1.73 16.53 -2.61
CA THR A 289 1.69 16.22 -4.04
C THR A 289 2.23 14.83 -4.38
N ALA A 290 2.90 14.14 -3.45
CA ALA A 290 3.36 12.78 -3.69
C ALA A 290 2.16 11.82 -3.71
N LEU A 291 2.17 10.91 -4.68
CA LEU A 291 1.17 9.85 -4.76
C LEU A 291 1.52 8.73 -3.78
N THR A 292 0.55 8.29 -3.01
CA THR A 292 0.67 7.06 -2.21
C THR A 292 0.80 5.83 -3.12
N GLU A 293 1.12 4.66 -2.56
CA GLU A 293 1.18 3.42 -3.33
C GLU A 293 -0.18 3.08 -3.94
N PHE A 294 -1.25 3.23 -3.17
CA PHE A 294 -2.62 3.02 -3.65
C PHE A 294 -2.99 3.99 -4.78
N GLU A 295 -2.67 5.28 -4.62
CA GLU A 295 -2.92 6.27 -5.67
C GLU A 295 -2.09 6.02 -6.93
N THR A 296 -0.85 5.60 -6.78
CA THR A 296 -0.02 5.19 -7.92
C THR A 296 -0.63 4.01 -8.65
N LEU A 297 -1.13 3.01 -7.91
CA LEU A 297 -1.84 1.87 -8.48
C LEU A 297 -3.12 2.32 -9.20
N PHE A 298 -3.91 3.20 -8.57
CA PHE A 298 -5.13 3.74 -9.16
C PHE A 298 -4.85 4.56 -10.43
N VAL A 299 -3.89 5.48 -10.40
CA VAL A 299 -3.52 6.30 -11.58
C VAL A 299 -3.08 5.40 -12.74
N LYS A 300 -2.38 4.29 -12.47
CA LYS A 300 -2.00 3.30 -13.50
C LYS A 300 -3.18 2.60 -14.16
N THR A 301 -4.35 2.55 -13.55
CA THR A 301 -5.56 2.03 -14.22
C THR A 301 -6.16 3.03 -15.21
N THR A 302 -5.82 4.31 -15.13
CA THR A 302 -6.40 5.42 -15.88
C THR A 302 -5.56 5.82 -17.10
N VAL A 303 -6.08 6.78 -17.91
CA VAL A 303 -5.32 7.44 -18.98
C VAL A 303 -4.08 8.18 -18.44
N LEU A 304 -4.10 8.63 -17.18
CA LEU A 304 -2.95 9.31 -16.56
C LEU A 304 -1.72 8.39 -16.38
N ARG A 305 -1.88 7.10 -16.62
CA ARG A 305 -0.75 6.17 -16.77
C ARG A 305 0.24 6.61 -17.86
N VAL A 306 -0.26 7.17 -18.97
CA VAL A 306 0.57 7.51 -20.13
C VAL A 306 1.75 8.42 -19.78
N PRO A 307 1.57 9.59 -19.13
CA PRO A 307 2.70 10.41 -18.70
C PRO A 307 3.62 9.72 -17.69
N ILE A 308 3.09 8.82 -16.84
CA ILE A 308 3.90 8.07 -15.88
C ILE A 308 4.80 7.08 -16.62
N ASP A 309 4.25 6.28 -17.52
CA ASP A 309 5.02 5.28 -18.27
C ASP A 309 6.05 5.96 -19.23
N LEU A 310 5.72 7.10 -19.82
CA LEU A 310 6.65 7.87 -20.65
C LEU A 310 7.78 8.50 -19.83
N ARG A 311 7.50 8.94 -18.59
CA ARG A 311 8.54 9.43 -17.67
C ARG A 311 9.41 8.30 -17.13
N SER A 312 8.82 7.12 -16.86
CA SER A 312 9.56 5.98 -16.32
C SER A 312 10.54 5.35 -17.32
N VAL A 313 10.35 5.58 -18.62
CA VAL A 313 11.33 5.22 -19.65
C VAL A 313 12.58 6.13 -19.58
N ASN A 314 12.42 7.37 -19.10
CA ASN A 314 13.51 8.35 -18.96
C ASN A 314 14.02 8.53 -17.52
N GLN A 315 13.22 8.15 -16.52
CA GLN A 315 13.57 8.20 -15.10
C GLN A 315 13.03 6.93 -14.46
N ASN A 316 13.95 6.01 -14.17
CA ASN A 316 13.66 4.78 -13.41
C ASN A 316 12.61 5.00 -12.33
N THR A 317 11.64 4.11 -12.21
CA THR A 317 10.61 3.91 -11.16
C THR A 317 10.89 4.59 -9.79
N ALA A 318 11.23 5.87 -9.80
CA ALA A 318 11.70 6.63 -8.67
C ALA A 318 10.68 6.66 -7.51
N SER A 319 9.39 6.77 -7.82
CA SER A 319 8.36 7.07 -6.83
C SER A 319 8.21 6.02 -5.70
N ARG A 320 8.18 4.72 -6.01
CA ARG A 320 7.98 3.67 -4.98
C ARG A 320 9.23 3.43 -4.14
N LYS A 321 10.40 3.46 -4.80
CA LYS A 321 11.70 3.34 -4.13
C LYS A 321 11.99 4.56 -3.28
N ASP A 322 11.63 5.74 -3.75
CA ASP A 322 11.83 6.99 -3.00
C ASP A 322 10.99 7.02 -1.74
N LEU A 323 9.71 6.58 -1.77
CA LEU A 323 8.88 6.49 -0.57
C LEU A 323 9.44 5.49 0.44
N ARG A 324 9.91 4.31 0.00
CA ARG A 324 10.57 3.34 0.89
C ARG A 324 11.84 3.94 1.50
N ARG A 325 12.66 4.60 0.70
CA ARG A 325 13.87 5.29 1.20
C ARG A 325 13.53 6.34 2.23
N LEU A 326 12.53 7.19 1.95
CA LEU A 326 12.09 8.22 2.89
C LEU A 326 11.64 7.62 4.23
N ARG A 327 10.87 6.52 4.23
CA ARG A 327 10.45 5.83 5.45
C ARG A 327 11.65 5.33 6.25
N VAL A 328 12.56 4.57 5.63
CA VAL A 328 13.75 4.03 6.30
C VAL A 328 14.63 5.15 6.85
N LEU A 329 14.95 6.17 6.05
CA LEU A 329 15.79 7.29 6.46
C LEU A 329 15.13 8.11 7.56
N SER A 330 13.82 8.33 7.49
CA SER A 330 13.07 9.02 8.55
C SER A 330 13.08 8.23 9.86
N LEU A 331 12.85 6.91 9.79
CA LEU A 331 12.92 6.06 10.97
C LEU A 331 14.31 6.14 11.62
N LEU A 332 15.38 5.93 10.83
CA LEU A 332 16.77 6.02 11.33
C LEU A 332 17.12 7.41 11.90
N ALA A 333 16.54 8.47 11.33
CA ALA A 333 16.74 9.83 11.82
C ALA A 333 15.99 10.12 13.12
N ASN A 334 14.83 9.51 13.34
CA ASN A 334 13.95 9.80 14.46
C ASN A 334 14.14 8.83 15.63
N ILE A 335 14.43 7.55 15.40
CA ILE A 335 14.64 6.57 16.48
C ILE A 335 15.73 7.01 17.47
N LYS A 336 16.79 7.63 17.00
CA LYS A 336 17.88 8.17 17.84
C LYS A 336 17.50 9.39 18.68
N LYS A 337 16.32 9.97 18.44
CA LYS A 337 15.80 11.10 19.22
C LYS A 337 14.90 10.65 20.38
N LEU A 338 14.43 9.40 20.35
CA LEU A 338 13.49 8.85 21.33
C LEU A 338 14.00 8.88 22.77
N PRO A 339 15.31 8.67 23.08
CA PRO A 339 15.81 8.78 24.45
C PRO A 339 15.64 10.16 25.11
N LYS A 340 15.13 11.15 24.36
CA LYS A 340 14.80 12.49 24.87
C LYS A 340 13.30 12.67 25.15
N VAL A 341 12.50 11.67 24.88
CA VAL A 341 11.06 11.65 25.17
C VAL A 341 10.87 11.24 26.62
N ASP A 342 10.04 11.96 27.35
CA ASP A 342 9.77 11.66 28.75
C ASP A 342 8.94 10.38 28.91
N GLY A 343 9.27 9.59 29.94
CA GLY A 343 8.58 8.32 30.23
C GLY A 343 9.26 7.11 29.61
N SER A 344 8.78 5.93 29.94
CA SER A 344 9.30 4.66 29.41
C SER A 344 8.64 4.33 28.08
N LEU A 345 9.42 3.94 27.09
CA LEU A 345 8.97 3.70 25.72
C LEU A 345 8.99 2.22 25.35
N PHE A 346 7.93 1.75 24.71
CA PHE A 346 7.95 0.53 23.92
C PHE A 346 7.93 0.89 22.42
N VAL A 347 9.06 0.70 21.76
CA VAL A 347 9.30 1.13 20.39
C VAL A 347 9.19 -0.05 19.45
N PHE A 348 8.20 -0.05 18.56
CA PHE A 348 8.07 -0.99 17.45
C PHE A 348 8.63 -0.35 16.18
N ALA A 349 9.75 -0.86 15.70
CA ALA A 349 10.47 -0.33 14.54
C ALA A 349 10.67 -1.44 13.49
N HIS A 350 9.74 -1.57 12.53
CA HIS A 350 9.83 -2.52 11.43
C HIS A 350 10.38 -1.82 10.18
N LEU A 351 11.65 -2.05 9.88
CA LEU A 351 12.33 -1.56 8.69
C LEU A 351 12.25 -2.60 7.57
N VAL A 352 11.53 -2.29 6.49
CA VAL A 352 11.40 -3.17 5.32
C VAL A 352 12.68 -3.10 4.47
N ILE A 353 13.81 -3.47 5.10
CA ILE A 353 15.16 -3.54 4.54
C ILE A 353 15.94 -4.67 5.28
N PRO A 354 16.75 -5.48 4.61
CA PRO A 354 17.11 -5.50 3.19
C PRO A 354 16.10 -6.17 2.24
N HIS A 355 14.83 -6.32 2.64
CA HIS A 355 13.76 -6.89 1.82
C HIS A 355 13.63 -6.17 0.45
N PRO A 356 13.41 -6.88 -0.68
CA PRO A 356 13.19 -6.25 -1.97
C PRO A 356 11.91 -5.37 -2.01
N PRO A 357 11.81 -4.39 -2.91
CA PRO A 357 12.78 -3.99 -3.94
C PRO A 357 13.99 -3.25 -3.35
N TYR A 358 15.17 -3.54 -3.88
CA TYR A 358 16.43 -3.00 -3.38
C TYR A 358 16.54 -1.50 -3.70
N SER A 359 16.37 -0.67 -2.67
CA SER A 359 16.22 0.78 -2.80
C SER A 359 17.48 1.56 -2.42
N PHE A 360 18.46 0.90 -1.81
CA PHE A 360 19.68 1.53 -1.32
C PHE A 360 20.93 0.88 -1.90
N GLY A 361 21.92 1.71 -2.25
CA GLY A 361 23.29 1.30 -2.40
C GLY A 361 24.01 1.20 -1.04
N PRO A 362 25.26 0.71 -1.00
CA PRO A 362 25.98 0.43 0.25
C PRO A 362 26.30 1.66 1.09
N ASP A 363 26.31 2.84 0.47
CA ASP A 363 26.53 4.16 1.09
C ASP A 363 25.24 4.92 1.40
N GLY A 364 24.10 4.27 1.21
CA GLY A 364 22.79 4.90 1.38
C GLY A 364 22.32 5.71 0.17
N ALA A 365 23.09 5.76 -0.93
CA ALA A 365 22.63 6.34 -2.19
C ALA A 365 21.42 5.56 -2.77
N PRO A 366 20.66 6.14 -3.72
CA PRO A 366 19.60 5.40 -4.39
C PRO A 366 20.12 4.13 -5.08
N GLY A 367 19.54 2.98 -4.73
CA GLY A 367 19.90 1.69 -5.34
C GLY A 367 19.60 1.68 -6.84
N GLN A 368 20.55 1.21 -7.62
CA GLN A 368 20.44 1.19 -9.09
C GLN A 368 19.68 -0.02 -9.63
N PHE A 369 19.43 -1.03 -8.78
CA PHE A 369 18.80 -2.27 -9.19
C PHE A 369 17.33 -2.09 -9.59
N GLN A 370 16.95 -2.47 -10.81
CA GLN A 370 15.57 -2.30 -11.31
C GLN A 370 15.13 -3.30 -12.39
N ARG A 371 15.78 -4.44 -12.53
CA ARG A 371 15.51 -5.28 -13.72
C ARG A 371 14.59 -6.46 -13.38
N TYR A 372 13.55 -6.67 -14.17
CA TYR A 372 12.72 -7.89 -14.15
C TYR A 372 13.47 -9.12 -14.70
N ASP A 373 14.59 -8.88 -15.39
CA ASP A 373 15.47 -9.87 -16.03
C ASP A 373 16.84 -9.97 -15.35
N ALA A 374 16.92 -9.58 -14.07
CA ALA A 374 18.15 -9.65 -13.30
C ALA A 374 18.57 -11.09 -13.04
N THR A 375 19.87 -11.31 -13.08
CA THR A 375 20.49 -12.58 -12.69
C THR A 375 20.48 -12.74 -11.17
N ASP A 376 20.57 -13.98 -10.69
CA ASP A 376 20.68 -14.30 -9.26
C ASP A 376 21.86 -13.55 -8.61
N GLN A 377 22.98 -13.38 -9.34
CA GLN A 377 24.14 -12.63 -8.88
C GLN A 377 23.82 -11.13 -8.70
N GLU A 378 23.15 -10.49 -9.64
CA GLU A 378 22.76 -9.08 -9.52
C GLU A 378 21.77 -8.86 -8.37
N ILE A 379 20.90 -9.84 -8.12
CA ILE A 379 19.99 -9.86 -6.97
C ILE A 379 20.76 -9.95 -5.65
N ALA A 380 21.72 -10.86 -5.57
CA ALA A 380 22.57 -11.06 -4.39
C ALA A 380 23.39 -9.81 -4.08
N GLU A 381 24.02 -9.19 -5.10
CA GLU A 381 24.80 -7.96 -4.94
C GLU A 381 23.92 -6.81 -4.44
N ALA A 382 22.72 -6.60 -4.99
CA ALA A 382 21.80 -5.56 -4.57
C ALA A 382 21.27 -5.80 -3.14
N TYR A 383 21.07 -7.04 -2.73
CA TYR A 383 20.72 -7.40 -1.36
C TYR A 383 21.87 -7.08 -0.39
N ILE A 384 23.11 -7.49 -0.72
CA ILE A 384 24.30 -7.21 0.08
C ILE A 384 24.53 -5.70 0.24
N ASP A 385 24.29 -4.92 -0.80
CA ASP A 385 24.41 -3.46 -0.71
C ASP A 385 23.44 -2.87 0.32
N GLN A 386 22.21 -3.38 0.41
CA GLN A 386 21.28 -2.97 1.45
C GLN A 386 21.70 -3.46 2.85
N VAL A 387 22.29 -4.65 2.96
CA VAL A 387 22.86 -5.14 4.24
C VAL A 387 23.98 -4.23 4.69
N LYS A 388 24.92 -3.84 3.81
CA LYS A 388 26.00 -2.91 4.12
C LYS A 388 25.50 -1.55 4.60
N PHE A 389 24.43 -1.05 3.96
CA PHE A 389 23.85 0.24 4.33
C PHE A 389 23.20 0.22 5.71
N ILE A 390 22.50 -0.87 6.06
CA ILE A 390 21.74 -0.92 7.33
C ILE A 390 22.61 -1.30 8.52
N ASN A 391 23.78 -1.89 8.32
CA ASN A 391 24.80 -2.16 9.33
C ASN A 391 25.46 -0.90 9.85
#